data_a1b93c11fba572d2bbcac75a93444634
#
_entry.id   a1b93c11fba572d2bbcac75a93444634
#
_cell.length_a   1.000
_cell.length_b   1.000
_cell.length_c   1.000
_cell.angle_alpha   90.00
_cell.angle_beta   90.00
_cell.angle_gamma   90.00
#
_symmetry.space_group_name_H-M   'P 1'
#
loop_
_entity.id
_entity.type
_entity.pdbx_description
1 polymer ?
#
loop_
_entity_poly.entity_id
_entity_poly.type
_entity_poly.pdbx_seq_one_letter_code
_entity_poly.pdbx_strand_id
1 'polypeptide(L)'
;MKNIRTKAISFFVSMSFLMTACSAPGQGTNAAEEYVNDETVAESSQVDEAAQGDSVVVAENIMVPEENMEESGASASTSTIEKEEEPAKEEEKKQDDKVVMVFIGDSQMANGREDGTDLASLLNRRVPNSKVYNLGIGGTTASVEMSTTDLSLENWTSVSFMGIVYGLEQKIDYDKVFEDYPYTVDGLNRIDPAKVDYYFIEYGANDFFKKVPLDKTQYDGNVLHTYYGALDAGIGELKKISPQAKIILMTPFYGIYTDTDGKYLGDSYIVSNGVDTLANYARKCMNVAEDNKVIDFDAINDKGCDLYLDTADQYLMDGTHLTATGRRVFARLLAHIPNFYEKNEPYAYLENDYIKIAEYNPDGDDYFKLPDDILERDYPQAYEELKNGAYPLARDHGAGQDDDD
;
A
#
# COMPACT_ATOMS: atom_id res chain seq x y z
N MET A 1 -38.17 -31.19 -16.29
CA MET A 1 -37.32 -30.71 -15.18
C MET A 1 -36.03 -31.51 -15.21
N LYS A 2 -34.98 -30.96 -15.82
CA LYS A 2 -33.64 -31.58 -15.89
C LYS A 2 -32.70 -30.71 -15.09
N ASN A 3 -32.17 -31.26 -13.99
CA ASN A 3 -31.15 -30.65 -13.15
C ASN A 3 -29.84 -30.56 -13.91
N ILE A 4 -29.39 -29.35 -14.20
CA ILE A 4 -28.04 -29.08 -14.68
C ILE A 4 -27.22 -28.76 -13.42
N ARG A 5 -26.36 -29.69 -13.02
CA ARG A 5 -25.33 -29.48 -12.01
C ARG A 5 -24.15 -28.80 -12.70
N THR A 6 -23.96 -27.53 -12.42
CA THR A 6 -22.76 -26.79 -12.80
C THR A 6 -21.60 -27.27 -11.92
N LYS A 7 -20.59 -27.87 -12.55
CA LYS A 7 -19.33 -28.22 -11.87
C LYS A 7 -18.47 -26.97 -11.85
N ALA A 8 -18.19 -26.46 -10.67
CA ALA A 8 -17.13 -25.49 -10.47
C ALA A 8 -15.79 -26.17 -10.78
N ILE A 9 -15.08 -25.67 -11.77
CA ILE A 9 -13.71 -26.06 -12.08
C ILE A 9 -12.82 -25.12 -11.30
N SER A 10 -12.29 -25.64 -10.20
CA SER A 10 -11.23 -24.96 -9.43
C SER A 10 -9.93 -25.10 -10.21
N PHE A 11 -9.44 -24.00 -10.77
CA PHE A 11 -8.10 -23.91 -11.34
C PHE A 11 -7.09 -23.74 -10.20
N PHE A 12 -6.50 -24.84 -9.75
CA PHE A 12 -5.28 -24.80 -8.99
C PHE A 12 -4.13 -24.48 -9.93
N VAL A 13 -3.65 -23.23 -9.92
CA VAL A 13 -2.34 -22.90 -10.50
C VAL A 13 -1.29 -23.31 -9.46
N SER A 14 -0.82 -24.53 -9.59
CA SER A 14 0.36 -25.00 -8.87
C SER A 14 1.58 -24.35 -9.51
N MET A 15 2.13 -23.34 -8.86
CA MET A 15 3.35 -22.67 -9.27
C MET A 15 4.55 -23.53 -8.81
N SER A 16 4.96 -24.49 -9.66
CA SER A 16 6.14 -25.29 -9.42
C SER A 16 7.39 -24.44 -9.64
N PHE A 17 8.12 -24.15 -8.58
CA PHE A 17 9.47 -23.59 -8.66
C PHE A 17 10.44 -24.64 -9.21
N LEU A 18 10.70 -24.62 -10.51
CA LEU A 18 11.83 -25.34 -11.09
C LEU A 18 13.12 -24.52 -10.87
N MET A 19 13.88 -24.94 -9.86
CA MET A 19 15.28 -24.54 -9.74
C MET A 19 16.07 -25.25 -10.85
N THR A 20 16.23 -24.60 -11.99
CA THR A 20 17.14 -25.10 -13.04
C THR A 20 18.54 -24.61 -12.69
N ALA A 21 19.35 -25.52 -12.16
CA ALA A 21 20.78 -25.33 -12.07
C ALA A 21 21.36 -25.33 -13.49
N CYS A 22 21.84 -24.20 -13.97
CA CYS A 22 22.62 -24.10 -15.19
C CYS A 22 24.01 -24.65 -14.92
N SER A 23 24.26 -25.91 -15.34
CA SER A 23 25.60 -26.44 -15.51
C SER A 23 26.07 -26.11 -16.94
N ALA A 24 27.14 -25.35 -17.07
CA ALA A 24 27.82 -25.15 -18.33
C ALA A 24 28.65 -26.40 -18.68
N PRO A 25 28.79 -26.80 -19.96
CA PRO A 25 29.62 -27.91 -20.37
C PRO A 25 31.05 -27.44 -20.60
N GLY A 26 31.97 -27.99 -19.81
CA GLY A 26 33.41 -27.91 -20.07
C GLY A 26 34.04 -29.29 -20.02
N GLN A 27 34.66 -29.68 -21.11
CA GLN A 27 35.31 -30.95 -21.33
C GLN A 27 36.58 -31.14 -20.49
N GLY A 28 36.81 -32.39 -20.06
CA GLY A 28 38.14 -32.98 -20.19
C GLY A 28 38.85 -33.48 -18.92
N THR A 29 38.92 -34.80 -18.82
CA THR A 29 40.01 -35.69 -18.37
C THR A 29 40.30 -35.90 -16.89
N ASN A 30 40.04 -37.17 -16.52
CA ASN A 30 40.73 -38.09 -15.60
C ASN A 30 41.81 -37.55 -14.65
N ALA A 31 41.62 -37.81 -13.34
CA ALA A 31 42.49 -38.71 -12.55
C ALA A 31 41.92 -38.82 -11.13
N ALA A 32 41.83 -40.05 -10.67
CA ALA A 32 41.56 -40.41 -9.30
C ALA A 32 42.74 -40.07 -8.40
N GLU A 33 42.49 -39.58 -7.22
CA GLU A 33 43.32 -39.86 -6.05
C GLU A 33 42.53 -39.68 -4.77
N GLU A 34 42.49 -40.73 -4.01
CA GLU A 34 42.08 -40.99 -2.66
C GLU A 34 43.03 -40.29 -1.67
N TYR A 35 42.53 -39.63 -0.62
CA TYR A 35 43.20 -39.48 0.70
C TYR A 35 42.16 -39.05 1.74
N VAL A 36 41.73 -39.96 2.59
CA VAL A 36 42.09 -40.31 3.99
C VAL A 36 41.92 -39.16 4.99
N ASN A 37 41.03 -39.45 5.96
CA ASN A 37 40.82 -38.78 7.25
C ASN A 37 42.10 -38.47 8.01
N ASP A 38 42.14 -37.36 8.70
CA ASP A 38 42.72 -37.36 10.06
C ASP A 38 42.05 -36.30 10.98
N GLU A 39 41.58 -36.78 12.09
CA GLU A 39 41.18 -36.01 13.27
C GLU A 39 42.42 -35.52 13.99
N THR A 40 42.42 -34.29 14.49
CA THR A 40 43.07 -33.99 15.79
C THR A 40 42.49 -32.76 16.47
N VAL A 41 42.15 -32.99 17.70
CA VAL A 41 41.73 -32.14 18.78
C VAL A 41 42.94 -31.33 19.35
N ALA A 42 42.73 -30.09 19.76
CA ALA A 42 43.34 -29.39 20.93
C ALA A 42 42.68 -28.02 21.09
N GLU A 43 41.88 -27.83 22.05
CA GLU A 43 42.09 -27.39 23.47
C GLU A 43 42.72 -26.01 23.65
N SER A 44 41.87 -25.16 24.26
CA SER A 44 42.07 -24.22 25.36
C SER A 44 43.05 -23.04 25.23
N SER A 45 42.52 -21.85 25.47
CA SER A 45 42.92 -21.07 26.66
C SER A 45 41.95 -19.90 26.88
N GLN A 46 41.41 -19.90 28.11
CA GLN A 46 40.84 -18.73 28.80
C GLN A 46 41.91 -17.71 29.09
N VAL A 47 41.55 -16.45 29.16
CA VAL A 47 41.94 -15.47 30.22
C VAL A 47 41.03 -14.23 30.08
N ASP A 48 40.24 -14.03 31.04
CA ASP A 48 40.06 -13.02 32.08
C ASP A 48 39.44 -11.66 31.73
N GLU A 49 38.48 -11.44 32.62
CA GLU A 49 37.81 -10.24 33.08
C GLU A 49 38.71 -9.01 33.30
N ALA A 50 38.14 -7.85 33.02
CA ALA A 50 38.07 -6.71 33.97
C ALA A 50 37.29 -5.56 33.33
N ALA A 51 36.09 -5.30 33.77
CA ALA A 51 35.71 -4.28 34.76
C ALA A 51 35.60 -2.83 34.26
N GLN A 52 34.34 -2.39 34.36
CA GLN A 52 33.85 -1.07 34.86
C GLN A 52 34.15 0.22 34.09
N GLY A 53 33.07 0.96 33.91
CA GLY A 53 33.10 2.40 33.91
C GLY A 53 31.93 3.09 33.24
N ASP A 54 30.91 3.41 34.02
CA ASP A 54 29.90 4.46 33.90
C ASP A 54 30.29 5.64 33.00
N SER A 55 29.34 6.11 32.20
CA SER A 55 28.87 7.49 32.40
C SER A 55 27.71 7.82 31.44
N VAL A 56 26.59 8.09 32.07
CA VAL A 56 25.48 8.87 31.57
C VAL A 56 25.94 10.28 31.26
N VAL A 57 25.74 10.77 30.05
CA VAL A 57 25.85 12.20 29.75
C VAL A 57 24.48 12.71 29.34
N VAL A 58 23.88 13.42 30.28
CA VAL A 58 22.74 14.31 30.10
C VAL A 58 23.24 15.55 29.35
N ALA A 59 22.63 15.88 28.20
CA ALA A 59 22.89 17.15 27.52
C ALA A 59 21.93 18.20 28.03
N GLU A 60 22.48 19.18 28.70
CA GLU A 60 21.84 20.42 29.14
C GLU A 60 21.71 21.43 28.01
N ASN A 61 20.56 22.07 28.01
CA ASN A 61 20.25 23.48 27.74
C ASN A 61 21.18 24.30 26.82
N ILE A 62 20.61 24.81 25.77
CA ILE A 62 21.07 26.05 25.12
C ILE A 62 20.07 27.16 25.40
N MET A 63 20.52 28.12 26.21
CA MET A 63 19.84 29.37 26.58
C MET A 63 19.77 30.34 25.39
N VAL A 64 18.62 31.02 25.29
CA VAL A 64 18.40 32.23 24.48
C VAL A 64 18.88 33.43 25.32
N PRO A 65 19.58 34.43 24.75
CA PRO A 65 19.78 35.70 25.42
C PRO A 65 18.66 36.68 25.13
N GLU A 66 18.06 37.19 26.21
CA GLU A 66 17.29 38.46 26.19
C GLU A 66 18.25 39.63 26.04
N GLU A 67 17.94 40.59 25.17
CA GLU A 67 18.42 41.98 25.32
C GLU A 67 17.30 42.98 25.10
N ASN A 68 17.00 43.59 26.19
CA ASN A 68 16.58 44.93 26.60
C ASN A 68 15.87 45.90 25.66
N MET A 69 14.80 46.37 26.28
CA MET A 69 13.99 47.60 25.97
C MET A 69 14.84 48.88 25.99
N GLU A 70 14.52 49.78 25.11
CA GLU A 70 14.50 51.23 25.46
C GLU A 70 13.29 51.92 24.76
N GLU A 71 12.56 52.61 25.62
CA GLU A 71 11.45 53.50 25.38
C GLU A 71 11.89 54.80 24.69
N SER A 72 11.16 55.30 23.70
CA SER A 72 10.91 56.72 23.61
C SER A 72 9.64 56.98 22.82
N GLY A 73 8.74 57.74 23.44
CA GLY A 73 7.40 58.08 22.98
C GLY A 73 7.34 59.20 21.96
N ALA A 74 6.25 59.34 21.34
CA ALA A 74 5.31 60.45 21.27
C ALA A 74 4.50 60.49 19.96
N SER A 75 3.21 60.47 20.20
CA SER A 75 2.17 61.34 19.56
C SER A 75 1.62 61.04 18.17
N ALA A 76 0.40 60.50 18.22
CA ALA A 76 -0.84 60.85 17.54
C ALA A 76 -0.83 61.20 16.03
N SER A 77 -1.56 60.41 15.24
CA SER A 77 -2.80 60.88 14.66
C SER A 77 -3.59 59.73 13.99
N THR A 78 -4.86 59.79 14.21
CA THR A 78 -5.96 58.97 13.80
C THR A 78 -6.13 58.92 12.29
N SER A 79 -6.23 57.72 11.70
CA SER A 79 -7.16 57.49 10.60
C SER A 79 -7.54 56.00 10.55
N THR A 80 -8.74 55.77 10.97
CA THR A 80 -9.52 54.55 10.85
C THR A 80 -9.71 54.22 9.40
N ILE A 81 -9.15 53.11 8.95
CA ILE A 81 -9.64 52.40 7.77
C ILE A 81 -9.93 50.97 8.26
N GLU A 82 -11.18 50.76 8.59
CA GLU A 82 -11.76 49.43 8.72
C GLU A 82 -11.70 48.79 7.33
N LYS A 83 -10.81 47.81 7.21
CA LYS A 83 -10.84 46.87 6.09
C LYS A 83 -11.68 45.70 6.61
N GLU A 84 -12.95 45.68 6.23
CA GLU A 84 -13.78 44.47 6.32
C GLU A 84 -13.04 43.37 5.57
N GLU A 85 -12.52 42.41 6.30
CA GLU A 85 -12.20 41.11 5.75
C GLU A 85 -13.55 40.43 5.44
N GLU A 86 -13.88 40.34 4.15
CA GLU A 86 -14.92 39.42 3.68
C GLU A 86 -14.57 38.02 4.19
N PRO A 87 -15.50 37.31 4.85
CA PRO A 87 -15.29 35.92 5.18
C PRO A 87 -15.12 35.16 3.86
N ALA A 88 -14.00 34.40 3.77
CA ALA A 88 -13.79 33.46 2.70
C ALA A 88 -15.08 32.65 2.54
N LYS A 89 -15.73 32.74 1.39
CA LYS A 89 -16.84 31.89 1.03
C LYS A 89 -16.31 30.45 1.12
N GLU A 90 -16.76 29.69 2.11
CA GLU A 90 -16.82 28.25 2.01
C GLU A 90 -17.59 27.96 0.72
N GLU A 91 -16.91 27.44 -0.29
CA GLU A 91 -17.59 26.90 -1.46
C GLU A 91 -18.39 25.71 -0.94
N GLU A 92 -19.72 25.90 -0.87
CA GLU A 92 -20.65 24.78 -0.65
C GLU A 92 -20.35 23.75 -1.75
N LYS A 93 -19.73 22.62 -1.37
CA LYS A 93 -19.61 21.44 -2.22
C LYS A 93 -21.03 21.14 -2.75
N LYS A 94 -21.20 21.23 -4.04
CA LYS A 94 -22.46 20.86 -4.69
C LYS A 94 -22.72 19.40 -4.34
N GLN A 95 -23.94 19.09 -3.97
CA GLN A 95 -24.44 17.82 -3.48
C GLN A 95 -24.24 16.61 -4.44
N ASP A 96 -23.54 16.81 -5.55
CA ASP A 96 -23.36 15.84 -6.66
C ASP A 96 -21.88 15.40 -6.87
N ASP A 97 -20.93 15.94 -6.09
CA ASP A 97 -19.53 15.59 -6.26
C ASP A 97 -19.13 14.48 -5.28
N LYS A 98 -19.19 13.23 -5.77
CA LYS A 98 -18.71 12.06 -5.03
C LYS A 98 -17.19 12.12 -4.91
N VAL A 99 -16.66 11.63 -3.79
CA VAL A 99 -15.22 11.41 -3.60
C VAL A 99 -14.79 10.25 -4.49
N VAL A 100 -13.95 10.52 -5.48
CA VAL A 100 -13.51 9.52 -6.46
C VAL A 100 -12.20 8.90 -6.03
N MET A 101 -12.19 7.58 -5.82
CA MET A 101 -11.03 6.81 -5.40
C MET A 101 -10.67 5.78 -6.47
N VAL A 102 -9.40 5.71 -6.86
CA VAL A 102 -8.89 4.75 -7.86
C VAL A 102 -7.86 3.85 -7.21
N PHE A 103 -8.07 2.54 -7.33
CA PHE A 103 -7.18 1.50 -6.84
C PHE A 103 -6.36 0.93 -7.99
N ILE A 104 -5.05 0.94 -7.86
CA ILE A 104 -4.10 0.42 -8.84
C ILE A 104 -3.18 -0.55 -8.13
N GLY A 105 -3.01 -1.77 -8.67
CA GLY A 105 -2.17 -2.75 -8.02
C GLY A 105 -2.26 -4.12 -8.66
N ASP A 106 -1.76 -5.10 -7.91
CA ASP A 106 -1.70 -6.48 -8.35
C ASP A 106 -2.90 -7.33 -7.88
N SER A 107 -2.65 -8.61 -7.56
CA SER A 107 -3.68 -9.53 -7.08
C SER A 107 -4.28 -9.12 -5.74
N GLN A 108 -3.58 -8.38 -4.90
CA GLN A 108 -4.13 -7.89 -3.63
C GLN A 108 -5.28 -6.91 -3.86
N MET A 109 -5.19 -6.08 -4.90
CA MET A 109 -6.28 -5.19 -5.32
C MET A 109 -7.36 -5.91 -6.12
N ALA A 110 -6.98 -6.91 -6.95
CA ALA A 110 -7.91 -7.62 -7.81
C ALA A 110 -8.80 -8.63 -7.06
N ASN A 111 -8.27 -9.27 -6.01
CA ASN A 111 -8.95 -10.35 -5.31
C ASN A 111 -10.20 -9.88 -4.56
N GLY A 112 -11.31 -10.60 -4.74
CA GLY A 112 -12.60 -10.29 -4.12
C GLY A 112 -13.48 -9.33 -4.92
N ARG A 113 -13.04 -8.91 -6.11
CA ARG A 113 -13.82 -8.01 -6.98
C ARG A 113 -15.14 -8.63 -7.41
N GLU A 114 -15.17 -9.93 -7.71
CA GLU A 114 -16.34 -10.64 -8.19
C GLU A 114 -17.50 -10.71 -7.17
N ASP A 115 -17.18 -10.63 -5.87
CA ASP A 115 -18.17 -10.72 -4.79
C ASP A 115 -18.22 -9.44 -3.93
N GLY A 116 -17.51 -8.37 -4.34
CA GLY A 116 -17.48 -7.10 -3.63
C GLY A 116 -16.73 -7.14 -2.31
N THR A 117 -15.84 -8.12 -2.12
CA THR A 117 -14.96 -8.22 -0.96
C THR A 117 -13.52 -7.75 -1.23
N ASP A 118 -13.29 -7.10 -2.37
CA ASP A 118 -12.03 -6.44 -2.66
C ASP A 118 -11.82 -5.17 -1.82
N LEU A 119 -10.56 -4.75 -1.68
CA LEU A 119 -10.22 -3.58 -0.86
C LEU A 119 -10.95 -2.31 -1.29
N ALA A 120 -11.11 -2.09 -2.61
CA ALA A 120 -11.78 -0.91 -3.13
C ALA A 120 -13.26 -0.87 -2.75
N SER A 121 -13.99 -1.98 -2.97
CA SER A 121 -15.39 -2.12 -2.60
C SER A 121 -15.61 -1.99 -1.10
N LEU A 122 -14.72 -2.60 -0.29
CA LEU A 122 -14.78 -2.50 1.16
C LEU A 122 -14.49 -1.08 1.66
N LEU A 123 -13.55 -0.38 1.04
CA LEU A 123 -13.25 1.02 1.38
C LEU A 123 -14.41 1.95 0.99
N ASN A 124 -15.02 1.73 -0.18
CA ASN A 124 -16.17 2.52 -0.63
C ASN A 124 -17.31 2.54 0.39
N ARG A 125 -17.53 1.43 1.08
CA ARG A 125 -18.56 1.32 2.13
C ARG A 125 -18.22 2.13 3.39
N ARG A 126 -16.94 2.50 3.57
CA ARG A 126 -16.41 3.19 4.75
C ARG A 126 -16.17 4.68 4.56
N VAL A 127 -16.31 5.16 3.33
CA VAL A 127 -16.13 6.56 2.98
C VAL A 127 -17.45 7.11 2.46
N PRO A 128 -18.14 7.98 3.22
CA PRO A 128 -19.41 8.55 2.80
C PRO A 128 -19.33 9.29 1.47
N ASN A 129 -20.37 9.18 0.67
CA ASN A 129 -20.49 9.86 -0.63
C ASN A 129 -19.26 9.63 -1.54
N SER A 130 -18.83 8.37 -1.65
CA SER A 130 -17.68 8.01 -2.47
C SER A 130 -18.05 7.14 -3.67
N LYS A 131 -17.12 7.04 -4.61
CA LYS A 131 -17.14 6.15 -5.77
C LYS A 131 -15.75 5.57 -5.96
N VAL A 132 -15.67 4.27 -6.22
CA VAL A 132 -14.40 3.59 -6.44
C VAL A 132 -14.27 3.02 -7.85
N TYR A 133 -13.03 2.97 -8.32
CA TYR A 133 -12.62 2.22 -9.48
C TYR A 133 -11.46 1.31 -9.10
N ASN A 134 -11.54 0.05 -9.48
CA ASN A 134 -10.50 -0.94 -9.19
C ASN A 134 -9.83 -1.40 -10.49
N LEU A 135 -8.62 -0.88 -10.75
CA LEU A 135 -7.79 -1.21 -11.91
C LEU A 135 -6.75 -2.32 -11.60
N GLY A 136 -6.86 -3.00 -10.47
CA GLY A 136 -5.93 -4.05 -10.06
C GLY A 136 -5.89 -5.22 -11.07
N ILE A 137 -4.68 -5.74 -11.35
CA ILE A 137 -4.46 -6.86 -12.26
C ILE A 137 -3.56 -7.89 -11.58
N GLY A 138 -4.06 -9.10 -11.35
CA GLY A 138 -3.31 -10.16 -10.68
C GLY A 138 -2.01 -10.51 -11.41
N GLY A 139 -0.92 -10.70 -10.64
CA GLY A 139 0.39 -11.12 -11.18
C GLY A 139 1.22 -10.00 -11.81
N THR A 140 0.72 -8.76 -11.85
CA THR A 140 1.46 -7.62 -12.40
C THR A 140 2.49 -7.06 -11.42
N THR A 141 3.47 -6.34 -11.95
CA THR A 141 4.56 -5.69 -11.22
C THR A 141 4.43 -4.17 -11.33
N ALA A 142 5.03 -3.44 -10.40
CA ALA A 142 5.25 -2.01 -10.59
C ALA A 142 6.17 -1.78 -11.80
N SER A 143 7.26 -2.54 -11.88
CA SER A 143 8.24 -2.48 -12.95
C SER A 143 7.69 -3.05 -14.26
N VAL A 144 8.18 -2.51 -15.36
CA VAL A 144 8.00 -3.11 -16.69
C VAL A 144 8.79 -4.42 -16.77
N GLU A 145 8.23 -5.43 -17.40
CA GLU A 145 8.87 -6.73 -17.59
C GLU A 145 10.23 -6.59 -18.28
N MET A 146 11.26 -7.28 -17.79
CA MET A 146 12.62 -7.26 -18.37
C MET A 146 12.67 -7.70 -19.84
N SER A 147 11.69 -8.47 -20.29
CA SER A 147 11.55 -8.90 -21.68
C SER A 147 11.01 -7.80 -22.61
N THR A 148 10.37 -6.78 -22.08
CA THR A 148 9.80 -5.64 -22.83
C THR A 148 10.91 -4.64 -23.10
N THR A 149 11.52 -4.70 -24.29
CA THR A 149 12.65 -3.85 -24.66
C THR A 149 12.25 -2.59 -25.41
N ASP A 150 11.09 -2.61 -26.10
CA ASP A 150 10.53 -1.41 -26.74
C ASP A 150 9.56 -0.73 -25.77
N LEU A 151 9.99 0.42 -25.26
CA LEU A 151 9.24 1.23 -24.30
C LEU A 151 8.56 2.43 -24.97
N SER A 152 8.50 2.45 -26.30
CA SER A 152 7.76 3.49 -27.03
C SER A 152 6.26 3.37 -26.77
N LEU A 153 5.57 4.49 -26.65
CA LEU A 153 4.12 4.52 -26.40
C LEU A 153 3.33 3.86 -27.54
N GLU A 154 3.82 3.98 -28.77
CA GLU A 154 3.22 3.40 -29.98
C GLU A 154 3.21 1.85 -29.93
N ASN A 155 4.23 1.25 -29.35
CA ASN A 155 4.41 -0.21 -29.27
C ASN A 155 4.26 -0.74 -27.84
N TRP A 156 3.65 0.02 -26.97
CA TRP A 156 3.52 -0.36 -25.55
C TRP A 156 2.70 -1.65 -25.41
N THR A 157 3.22 -2.59 -24.64
CA THR A 157 2.57 -3.91 -24.39
C THR A 157 2.52 -4.31 -22.93
N SER A 158 3.22 -3.56 -22.06
CA SER A 158 3.30 -3.92 -20.63
C SER A 158 2.01 -3.57 -19.90
N VAL A 159 1.52 -4.51 -19.10
CA VAL A 159 0.38 -4.33 -18.17
C VAL A 159 0.80 -3.93 -16.77
N SER A 160 2.05 -3.49 -16.59
CA SER A 160 2.61 -2.97 -15.34
C SER A 160 1.93 -1.67 -14.90
N PHE A 161 2.37 -1.15 -13.74
CA PHE A 161 1.89 0.13 -13.22
C PHE A 161 1.93 1.26 -14.27
N MET A 162 3.06 1.37 -15.02
CA MET A 162 3.17 2.39 -16.08
C MET A 162 2.15 2.19 -17.21
N GLY A 163 1.79 0.94 -17.52
CA GLY A 163 0.73 0.66 -18.50
C GLY A 163 -0.62 1.24 -18.06
N ILE A 164 -0.99 1.04 -16.78
CA ILE A 164 -2.21 1.64 -16.20
C ILE A 164 -2.15 3.17 -16.26
N VAL A 165 -1.02 3.75 -15.87
CA VAL A 165 -0.83 5.22 -15.90
C VAL A 165 -0.98 5.76 -17.32
N TYR A 166 -0.32 5.15 -18.31
CA TYR A 166 -0.45 5.56 -19.71
C TYR A 166 -1.85 5.34 -20.27
N GLY A 167 -2.57 4.32 -19.77
CA GLY A 167 -3.99 4.11 -20.08
C GLY A 167 -4.85 5.27 -19.56
N LEU A 168 -4.66 5.70 -18.31
CA LEU A 168 -5.33 6.87 -17.73
C LEU A 168 -5.04 8.16 -18.49
N GLU A 169 -3.82 8.31 -19.02
CA GLU A 169 -3.41 9.43 -19.87
C GLU A 169 -3.91 9.32 -21.32
N GLN A 170 -4.50 8.19 -21.70
CA GLN A 170 -4.88 7.87 -23.08
C GLN A 170 -3.69 7.96 -24.08
N LYS A 171 -2.48 7.67 -23.59
CA LYS A 171 -1.25 7.70 -24.39
C LYS A 171 -0.98 6.42 -25.17
N ILE A 172 -1.65 5.32 -24.82
CA ILE A 172 -1.50 3.99 -25.43
C ILE A 172 -2.87 3.47 -25.87
N ASP A 173 -2.87 2.48 -26.74
CA ASP A 173 -4.07 1.72 -27.09
C ASP A 173 -4.39 0.72 -25.96
N TYR A 174 -4.99 1.24 -24.87
CA TYR A 174 -5.24 0.45 -23.67
C TYR A 174 -6.31 -0.65 -23.90
N ASP A 175 -7.21 -0.50 -24.85
CA ASP A 175 -8.16 -1.57 -25.22
C ASP A 175 -7.42 -2.81 -25.72
N LYS A 176 -6.32 -2.61 -26.44
CA LYS A 176 -5.47 -3.69 -26.91
C LYS A 176 -4.51 -4.20 -25.84
N VAL A 177 -3.89 -3.30 -25.08
CA VAL A 177 -2.92 -3.66 -24.03
C VAL A 177 -3.58 -4.47 -22.92
N PHE A 178 -4.81 -4.12 -22.56
CA PHE A 178 -5.58 -4.76 -21.48
C PHE A 178 -6.74 -5.62 -22.00
N GLU A 179 -6.68 -6.15 -23.22
CA GLU A 179 -7.77 -6.96 -23.82
C GLU A 179 -8.21 -8.16 -22.98
N ASP A 180 -7.28 -8.74 -22.21
CA ASP A 180 -7.55 -9.86 -21.29
C ASP A 180 -8.06 -9.40 -19.91
N TYR A 181 -8.18 -8.09 -19.67
CA TYR A 181 -8.54 -7.50 -18.38
C TYR A 181 -9.75 -6.55 -18.48
N PRO A 182 -10.96 -7.09 -18.74
CA PRO A 182 -12.15 -6.28 -19.05
C PRO A 182 -12.53 -5.31 -17.92
N TYR A 183 -12.32 -5.66 -16.65
CA TYR A 183 -12.59 -4.75 -15.53
C TYR A 183 -11.67 -3.53 -15.55
N THR A 184 -10.41 -3.71 -15.94
CA THR A 184 -9.43 -2.63 -16.06
C THR A 184 -9.79 -1.71 -17.23
N VAL A 185 -10.17 -2.29 -18.38
CA VAL A 185 -10.63 -1.52 -19.55
C VAL A 185 -11.88 -0.72 -19.21
N ASP A 186 -12.88 -1.34 -18.58
CA ASP A 186 -14.11 -0.63 -18.14
C ASP A 186 -13.76 0.54 -17.19
N GLY A 187 -12.90 0.31 -16.23
CA GLY A 187 -12.42 1.36 -15.32
C GLY A 187 -11.73 2.50 -16.06
N LEU A 188 -10.80 2.21 -16.96
CA LEU A 188 -10.08 3.20 -17.75
C LEU A 188 -11.03 4.04 -18.62
N ASN A 189 -12.08 3.42 -19.18
CA ASN A 189 -13.10 4.11 -19.97
C ASN A 189 -13.97 5.10 -19.16
N ARG A 190 -14.11 4.87 -17.84
CA ARG A 190 -15.04 5.62 -16.96
C ARG A 190 -14.33 6.64 -16.07
N ILE A 191 -13.02 6.55 -15.90
CA ILE A 191 -12.25 7.46 -15.05
C ILE A 191 -11.92 8.74 -15.81
N ASP A 192 -12.30 9.87 -15.24
CA ASP A 192 -11.75 11.19 -15.59
C ASP A 192 -10.62 11.52 -14.60
N PRO A 193 -9.34 11.45 -15.01
CA PRO A 193 -8.23 11.68 -14.09
C PRO A 193 -8.27 13.06 -13.42
N ALA A 194 -8.88 14.06 -14.08
CA ALA A 194 -9.01 15.41 -13.51
C ALA A 194 -10.01 15.48 -12.35
N LYS A 195 -10.79 14.41 -12.11
CA LYS A 195 -11.78 14.34 -11.03
C LYS A 195 -11.42 13.32 -9.93
N VAL A 196 -10.27 12.67 -10.04
CA VAL A 196 -9.82 11.71 -9.02
C VAL A 196 -9.35 12.47 -7.79
N ASP A 197 -9.88 12.09 -6.61
CA ASP A 197 -9.48 12.64 -5.33
C ASP A 197 -8.38 11.81 -4.66
N TYR A 198 -8.40 10.49 -4.86
CA TYR A 198 -7.45 9.56 -4.22
C TYR A 198 -6.99 8.47 -5.19
N TYR A 199 -5.69 8.20 -5.19
CA TYR A 199 -5.10 6.98 -5.75
C TYR A 199 -4.55 6.11 -4.64
N PHE A 200 -4.94 4.84 -4.60
CA PHE A 200 -4.36 3.81 -3.76
C PHE A 200 -3.53 2.89 -4.64
N ILE A 201 -2.22 2.85 -4.42
CA ILE A 201 -1.26 2.14 -5.27
C ILE A 201 -0.56 1.09 -4.43
N GLU A 202 -0.66 -0.18 -4.81
CA GLU A 202 0.01 -1.30 -4.13
C GLU A 202 0.67 -2.24 -5.13
N TYR A 203 1.98 -2.40 -5.00
CA TYR A 203 2.82 -3.34 -5.73
C TYR A 203 4.02 -3.75 -4.90
N GLY A 204 4.67 -4.83 -5.31
CA GLY A 204 5.96 -5.23 -4.77
C GLY A 204 6.10 -6.72 -4.54
N ALA A 205 5.01 -7.42 -4.23
CA ALA A 205 5.05 -8.87 -4.07
C ALA A 205 5.48 -9.58 -5.36
N ASN A 206 4.91 -9.21 -6.51
CA ASN A 206 5.30 -9.77 -7.80
C ASN A 206 6.68 -9.28 -8.26
N ASP A 207 7.07 -8.04 -7.95
CA ASP A 207 8.43 -7.54 -8.21
C ASP A 207 9.46 -8.39 -7.44
N PHE A 208 9.17 -8.71 -6.17
CA PHE A 208 9.97 -9.62 -5.36
C PHE A 208 10.03 -11.02 -5.99
N PHE A 209 8.91 -11.65 -6.33
CA PHE A 209 8.89 -12.99 -6.92
C PHE A 209 9.61 -13.07 -8.27
N LYS A 210 9.51 -12.03 -9.07
CA LYS A 210 10.17 -11.92 -10.38
C LYS A 210 11.62 -11.41 -10.28
N LYS A 211 12.14 -11.18 -9.07
CA LYS A 211 13.52 -10.74 -8.82
C LYS A 211 13.85 -9.41 -9.51
N VAL A 212 12.91 -8.51 -9.54
CA VAL A 212 13.09 -7.17 -10.10
C VAL A 212 14.16 -6.42 -9.30
N PRO A 213 15.14 -5.76 -9.95
CA PRO A 213 16.09 -4.91 -9.25
C PRO A 213 15.39 -3.80 -8.48
N LEU A 214 15.84 -3.49 -7.25
CA LEU A 214 15.22 -2.46 -6.43
C LEU A 214 15.37 -1.07 -7.06
N ASP A 215 16.54 -0.75 -7.59
CA ASP A 215 16.83 0.56 -8.18
C ASP A 215 18.04 0.52 -9.13
N LYS A 216 18.48 1.70 -9.56
CA LYS A 216 19.63 1.89 -10.46
C LYS A 216 20.98 1.40 -9.89
N THR A 217 21.10 1.19 -8.61
CA THR A 217 22.35 0.65 -8.04
C THR A 217 22.52 -0.82 -8.36
N GLN A 218 21.43 -1.51 -8.67
CA GLN A 218 21.41 -2.93 -9.03
C GLN A 218 21.21 -3.15 -10.53
N TYR A 219 20.79 -2.13 -11.28
CA TYR A 219 20.52 -2.22 -12.70
C TYR A 219 20.74 -0.87 -13.41
N ASP A 220 21.65 -0.82 -14.38
CA ASP A 220 22.05 0.40 -15.08
C ASP A 220 21.24 0.69 -16.36
N GLY A 221 20.28 -0.16 -16.70
CA GLY A 221 19.38 0.00 -17.84
C GLY A 221 18.27 1.02 -17.62
N ASN A 222 17.14 0.86 -18.33
CA ASN A 222 16.01 1.75 -18.19
C ASN A 222 15.40 1.64 -16.78
N VAL A 223 15.12 2.78 -16.17
CA VAL A 223 14.59 2.86 -14.80
C VAL A 223 13.25 2.17 -14.62
N LEU A 224 12.43 2.08 -15.67
CA LEU A 224 11.14 1.42 -15.62
C LEU A 224 11.23 -0.10 -15.39
N HIS A 225 12.42 -0.68 -15.56
CA HIS A 225 12.71 -2.08 -15.20
C HIS A 225 13.16 -2.25 -13.74
N THR A 226 13.14 -1.19 -12.94
CA THR A 226 13.43 -1.24 -11.51
C THR A 226 12.20 -0.89 -10.70
N TYR A 227 12.08 -1.47 -9.52
CA TYR A 227 10.91 -1.26 -8.65
C TYR A 227 10.75 0.22 -8.26
N TYR A 228 11.82 0.85 -7.75
CA TYR A 228 11.82 2.27 -7.41
C TYR A 228 11.48 3.14 -8.62
N GLY A 229 12.20 2.92 -9.74
CA GLY A 229 12.08 3.79 -10.90
C GLY A 229 10.72 3.75 -11.57
N ALA A 230 10.05 2.58 -11.57
CA ALA A 230 8.70 2.45 -12.10
C ALA A 230 7.66 3.15 -11.21
N LEU A 231 7.76 2.99 -9.88
CA LEU A 231 6.88 3.68 -8.94
C LEU A 231 7.06 5.20 -9.01
N ASP A 232 8.31 5.67 -8.99
CA ASP A 232 8.65 7.11 -9.07
C ASP A 232 8.12 7.75 -10.37
N ALA A 233 8.35 7.09 -11.51
CA ALA A 233 7.87 7.57 -12.80
C ALA A 233 6.34 7.63 -12.87
N GLY A 234 5.66 6.56 -12.44
CA GLY A 234 4.20 6.50 -12.49
C GLY A 234 3.53 7.51 -11.58
N ILE A 235 4.05 7.70 -10.36
CA ILE A 235 3.57 8.75 -9.44
C ILE A 235 3.79 10.14 -10.05
N GLY A 236 4.94 10.35 -10.70
CA GLY A 236 5.24 11.59 -11.39
C GLY A 236 4.24 11.92 -12.50
N GLU A 237 3.79 10.93 -13.28
CA GLU A 237 2.76 11.12 -14.31
C GLU A 237 1.37 11.34 -13.70
N LEU A 238 0.98 10.54 -12.68
CA LEU A 238 -0.32 10.73 -11.99
C LEU A 238 -0.47 12.14 -11.42
N LYS A 239 0.59 12.73 -10.85
CA LYS A 239 0.56 14.10 -10.36
C LYS A 239 0.33 15.14 -11.45
N LYS A 240 0.70 14.84 -12.70
CA LYS A 240 0.46 15.75 -13.84
C LYS A 240 -0.99 15.74 -14.29
N ILE A 241 -1.62 14.55 -14.32
CA ILE A 241 -3.00 14.40 -14.81
C ILE A 241 -4.05 14.61 -13.72
N SER A 242 -3.65 14.47 -12.46
CA SER A 242 -4.54 14.59 -11.28
C SER A 242 -3.84 15.42 -10.20
N PRO A 243 -3.53 16.71 -10.44
CA PRO A 243 -2.71 17.51 -9.53
C PRO A 243 -3.35 17.76 -8.17
N GLN A 244 -4.67 17.58 -8.03
CA GLN A 244 -5.42 17.71 -6.78
C GLN A 244 -5.49 16.40 -6.00
N ALA A 245 -5.26 15.25 -6.68
CA ALA A 245 -5.40 13.94 -6.05
C ALA A 245 -4.36 13.69 -4.96
N LYS A 246 -4.78 13.07 -3.88
CA LYS A 246 -3.88 12.49 -2.89
C LYS A 246 -3.50 11.09 -3.33
N ILE A 247 -2.20 10.81 -3.34
CA ILE A 247 -1.68 9.50 -3.70
C ILE A 247 -1.28 8.81 -2.40
N ILE A 248 -1.82 7.62 -2.18
CA ILE A 248 -1.49 6.71 -1.10
C ILE A 248 -0.66 5.58 -1.71
N LEU A 249 0.64 5.57 -1.43
CA LEU A 249 1.53 4.51 -1.86
C LEU A 249 1.62 3.47 -0.74
N MET A 250 1.13 2.28 -1.02
CA MET A 250 1.10 1.17 -0.08
C MET A 250 2.30 0.26 -0.31
N THR A 251 2.94 -0.17 0.77
CA THR A 251 3.93 -1.25 0.67
C THR A 251 3.25 -2.57 0.32
N PRO A 252 3.97 -3.57 -0.23
CA PRO A 252 3.42 -4.92 -0.31
C PRO A 252 3.05 -5.42 1.09
N PHE A 253 2.10 -6.36 1.15
CA PHE A 253 1.65 -6.93 2.42
C PHE A 253 2.67 -7.94 2.97
N TYR A 254 2.65 -8.11 4.30
CA TYR A 254 3.41 -9.17 4.95
C TYR A 254 3.02 -10.54 4.40
N GLY A 255 4.00 -11.41 4.21
CA GLY A 255 3.80 -12.77 3.72
C GLY A 255 4.68 -13.78 4.41
N ILE A 256 4.28 -15.04 4.34
CA ILE A 256 5.03 -16.21 4.78
C ILE A 256 5.29 -17.14 3.60
N TYR A 257 6.43 -17.81 3.63
CA TYR A 257 6.87 -18.64 2.51
C TYR A 257 7.12 -20.07 2.98
N THR A 258 6.67 -21.02 2.16
CA THR A 258 6.88 -22.46 2.37
C THR A 258 7.53 -23.06 1.13
N ASP A 259 8.19 -24.18 1.30
CA ASP A 259 8.63 -25.00 0.17
C ASP A 259 7.46 -25.82 -0.44
N THR A 260 7.76 -26.62 -1.46
CA THR A 260 6.77 -27.46 -2.14
C THR A 260 6.12 -28.52 -1.25
N ASP A 261 6.75 -28.86 -0.14
CA ASP A 261 6.26 -29.81 0.84
C ASP A 261 5.49 -29.13 1.98
N GLY A 262 5.30 -27.79 1.89
CA GLY A 262 4.61 -26.98 2.89
C GLY A 262 5.45 -26.66 4.13
N LYS A 263 6.76 -26.92 4.10
CA LYS A 263 7.66 -26.58 5.19
C LYS A 263 7.98 -25.09 5.19
N TYR A 264 7.85 -24.45 6.34
CA TYR A 264 8.17 -23.05 6.53
C TYR A 264 9.64 -22.75 6.18
N LEU A 265 9.83 -21.76 5.30
CA LEU A 265 11.14 -21.25 4.87
C LEU A 265 11.49 -19.93 5.55
N GLY A 266 10.50 -19.15 5.92
CA GLY A 266 10.65 -17.82 6.48
C GLY A 266 9.50 -16.91 6.07
N ASP A 267 9.64 -15.65 6.39
CA ASP A 267 8.67 -14.60 6.09
C ASP A 267 9.28 -13.46 5.27
N SER A 268 8.54 -12.39 5.13
CA SER A 268 8.94 -11.19 4.39
C SER A 268 10.25 -10.56 4.85
N TYR A 269 10.69 -10.82 6.09
CA TYR A 269 11.94 -10.29 6.64
C TYR A 269 13.15 -11.20 6.38
N ILE A 270 12.92 -12.50 6.24
CA ILE A 270 13.97 -13.52 6.25
C ILE A 270 14.27 -14.04 4.85
N VAL A 271 13.21 -14.32 4.05
CA VAL A 271 13.39 -14.95 2.74
C VAL A 271 13.85 -13.91 1.73
N SER A 272 15.03 -14.16 1.13
CA SER A 272 15.55 -13.38 0.02
C SER A 272 15.29 -14.11 -1.31
N ASN A 273 14.91 -13.34 -2.33
CA ASN A 273 14.77 -13.80 -3.71
C ASN A 273 16.10 -13.84 -4.49
N GLY A 274 17.21 -13.46 -3.83
CA GLY A 274 18.53 -13.30 -4.45
C GLY A 274 18.85 -11.86 -4.86
N VAL A 275 17.86 -10.97 -4.87
CA VAL A 275 18.02 -9.51 -4.97
C VAL A 275 17.94 -8.93 -3.56
N ASP A 276 16.80 -9.18 -2.87
CA ASP A 276 16.61 -8.74 -1.49
C ASP A 276 15.41 -9.47 -0.84
N THR A 277 15.00 -9.06 0.38
CA THR A 277 13.80 -9.52 1.07
C THR A 277 12.59 -8.66 0.69
N LEU A 278 11.35 -9.17 0.87
CA LEU A 278 10.14 -8.37 0.61
C LEU A 278 10.07 -7.12 1.52
N ALA A 279 10.55 -7.22 2.75
CA ALA A 279 10.66 -6.07 3.64
C ALA A 279 11.58 -4.96 3.10
N ASN A 280 12.59 -5.30 2.30
CA ASN A 280 13.44 -4.30 1.63
C ASN A 280 12.76 -3.68 0.40
N TYR A 281 11.89 -4.42 -0.32
CA TYR A 281 10.99 -3.82 -1.31
C TYR A 281 10.02 -2.84 -0.63
N ALA A 282 9.43 -3.20 0.51
CA ALA A 282 8.59 -2.30 1.29
C ALA A 282 9.33 -1.02 1.69
N ARG A 283 10.54 -1.13 2.24
CA ARG A 283 11.36 0.05 2.57
C ARG A 283 11.68 0.90 1.34
N LYS A 284 11.93 0.27 0.18
CA LYS A 284 12.14 1.00 -1.06
C LYS A 284 10.88 1.75 -1.51
N CYS A 285 9.71 1.15 -1.33
CA CYS A 285 8.40 1.78 -1.55
C CYS A 285 8.23 3.04 -0.67
N MET A 286 8.55 2.92 0.63
CA MET A 286 8.52 4.06 1.56
C MET A 286 9.45 5.20 1.12
N ASN A 287 10.66 4.87 0.63
CA ASN A 287 11.57 5.89 0.10
C ASN A 287 10.97 6.61 -1.14
N VAL A 288 10.26 5.87 -2.02
CA VAL A 288 9.53 6.50 -3.14
C VAL A 288 8.45 7.44 -2.63
N ALA A 289 7.71 7.05 -1.59
CA ALA A 289 6.67 7.90 -1.01
C ALA A 289 7.25 9.19 -0.42
N GLU A 290 8.36 9.09 0.32
CA GLU A 290 9.07 10.24 0.90
C GLU A 290 9.61 11.18 -0.18
N ASP A 291 10.33 10.65 -1.18
CA ASP A 291 10.93 11.43 -2.26
C ASP A 291 9.86 12.16 -3.09
N ASN A 292 8.72 11.51 -3.27
CA ASN A 292 7.57 12.06 -3.98
C ASN A 292 6.63 12.90 -3.10
N LYS A 293 6.80 12.92 -1.78
CA LYS A 293 5.91 13.61 -0.83
C LYS A 293 4.45 13.18 -1.00
N VAL A 294 4.24 11.89 -1.11
CA VAL A 294 2.92 11.26 -1.13
C VAL A 294 2.65 10.56 0.20
N ILE A 295 1.40 10.22 0.46
CA ILE A 295 1.03 9.51 1.68
C ILE A 295 1.54 8.07 1.53
N ASP A 296 2.18 7.56 2.57
CA ASP A 296 2.58 6.16 2.66
C ASP A 296 1.62 5.37 3.55
N PHE A 297 1.50 4.08 3.24
CA PHE A 297 0.83 3.10 4.10
C PHE A 297 1.70 1.86 4.20
N ASP A 298 2.29 1.65 5.37
CA ASP A 298 3.18 0.51 5.60
C ASP A 298 2.39 -0.74 6.03
N ALA A 299 2.15 -1.64 5.09
CA ALA A 299 1.44 -2.90 5.31
C ALA A 299 2.33 -4.04 5.82
N ILE A 300 3.62 -3.80 6.05
CA ILE A 300 4.55 -4.80 6.61
C ILE A 300 4.95 -4.46 8.04
N ASN A 301 5.45 -3.24 8.32
CA ASN A 301 6.05 -2.92 9.62
C ASN A 301 5.08 -2.19 10.56
N ASP A 302 4.39 -1.16 10.06
CA ASP A 302 3.46 -0.33 10.84
C ASP A 302 2.03 -0.44 10.28
N LYS A 303 1.55 -1.66 10.20
CA LYS A 303 0.29 -2.01 9.53
C LYS A 303 -0.97 -1.83 10.37
N GLY A 304 -0.86 -1.41 11.64
CA GLY A 304 -2.00 -1.18 12.52
C GLY A 304 -2.77 -2.44 12.92
N CYS A 305 -2.22 -3.64 12.68
CA CYS A 305 -2.86 -4.91 13.03
C CYS A 305 -1.83 -5.98 13.39
N ASP A 306 -2.32 -7.09 13.95
CA ASP A 306 -1.49 -8.21 14.40
C ASP A 306 -1.17 -9.25 13.30
N LEU A 307 -1.09 -8.85 12.03
CA LEU A 307 -0.63 -9.73 10.95
C LEU A 307 0.86 -10.03 11.11
N TYR A 308 1.19 -11.15 11.72
CA TYR A 308 2.51 -11.72 11.91
C TYR A 308 2.48 -13.24 11.71
N LEU A 309 3.59 -13.91 11.95
CA LEU A 309 3.72 -15.35 11.72
C LEU A 309 2.65 -16.18 12.43
N ASP A 310 2.31 -15.83 13.66
CA ASP A 310 1.37 -16.56 14.54
C ASP A 310 -0.11 -16.33 14.20
N THR A 311 -0.41 -15.30 13.41
CA THR A 311 -1.78 -14.96 12.98
C THR A 311 -1.96 -15.01 11.46
N ALA A 312 -0.88 -15.29 10.73
CA ALA A 312 -0.87 -15.22 9.28
C ALA A 312 -1.94 -16.08 8.60
N ASP A 313 -2.26 -17.25 9.14
CA ASP A 313 -3.29 -18.17 8.64
C ASP A 313 -4.72 -17.61 8.71
N GLN A 314 -4.95 -16.62 9.56
CA GLN A 314 -6.24 -15.93 9.68
C GLN A 314 -6.35 -14.77 8.66
N TYR A 315 -5.21 -14.12 8.36
CA TYR A 315 -5.15 -13.02 7.41
C TYR A 315 -4.90 -13.44 5.97
N LEU A 316 -4.11 -14.52 5.77
CA LEU A 316 -3.61 -14.93 4.47
C LEU A 316 -4.19 -16.30 4.06
N MET A 317 -4.63 -16.43 2.80
CA MET A 317 -5.21 -17.65 2.28
C MET A 317 -4.16 -18.66 1.78
N ASP A 318 -2.99 -18.17 1.37
CA ASP A 318 -1.91 -18.97 0.74
C ASP A 318 -0.51 -18.50 1.14
N GLY A 319 -0.41 -17.80 2.27
CA GLY A 319 0.83 -17.20 2.75
C GLY A 319 1.18 -15.85 2.12
N THR A 320 0.45 -15.41 1.09
CA THR A 320 0.69 -14.14 0.38
C THR A 320 -0.58 -13.30 0.27
N HIS A 321 -1.68 -13.89 -0.21
CA HIS A 321 -2.90 -13.16 -0.51
C HIS A 321 -3.81 -13.04 0.72
N LEU A 322 -4.36 -11.84 0.92
CA LEU A 322 -5.30 -11.59 2.01
C LEU A 322 -6.60 -12.41 1.86
N THR A 323 -7.06 -13.00 2.96
CA THR A 323 -8.42 -13.54 3.09
C THR A 323 -9.46 -12.41 3.00
N ALA A 324 -10.74 -12.75 2.85
CA ALA A 324 -11.81 -11.75 2.93
C ALA A 324 -11.78 -10.98 4.26
N THR A 325 -11.47 -11.66 5.38
CA THR A 325 -11.31 -11.02 6.69
C THR A 325 -10.09 -10.11 6.73
N GLY A 326 -8.94 -10.56 6.21
CA GLY A 326 -7.75 -9.73 6.09
C GLY A 326 -8.02 -8.45 5.29
N ARG A 327 -8.71 -8.55 4.14
CA ARG A 327 -9.10 -7.38 3.35
C ARG A 327 -10.02 -6.42 4.11
N ARG A 328 -10.96 -6.93 4.92
CA ARG A 328 -11.83 -6.08 5.76
C ARG A 328 -11.04 -5.31 6.81
N VAL A 329 -10.06 -5.96 7.46
CA VAL A 329 -9.17 -5.32 8.43
C VAL A 329 -8.39 -4.19 7.76
N PHE A 330 -7.73 -4.46 6.63
CA PHE A 330 -6.96 -3.42 5.92
C PHE A 330 -7.83 -2.32 5.33
N ALA A 331 -9.03 -2.63 4.82
CA ALA A 331 -9.97 -1.60 4.37
C ALA A 331 -10.41 -0.67 5.51
N ARG A 332 -10.58 -1.21 6.72
CA ARG A 332 -10.87 -0.40 7.92
C ARG A 332 -9.72 0.54 8.25
N LEU A 333 -8.48 0.04 8.24
CA LEU A 333 -7.29 0.86 8.50
C LEU A 333 -7.10 1.94 7.42
N LEU A 334 -7.23 1.59 6.15
CA LEU A 334 -7.09 2.52 5.04
C LEU A 334 -8.16 3.61 5.02
N ALA A 335 -9.37 3.32 5.53
CA ALA A 335 -10.48 4.27 5.52
C ALA A 335 -10.22 5.51 6.39
N HIS A 336 -9.29 5.46 7.34
CA HIS A 336 -8.89 6.62 8.11
C HIS A 336 -8.35 7.75 7.23
N ILE A 337 -7.61 7.42 6.17
CA ILE A 337 -6.96 8.41 5.32
C ILE A 337 -8.00 9.30 4.61
N PRO A 338 -8.90 8.78 3.75
CA PRO A 338 -9.88 9.63 3.10
C PRO A 338 -10.85 10.28 4.10
N ASN A 339 -11.31 9.57 5.14
CA ASN A 339 -12.22 10.15 6.13
C ASN A 339 -11.60 11.35 6.87
N PHE A 340 -10.31 11.30 7.18
CA PHE A 340 -9.59 12.42 7.77
C PHE A 340 -9.58 13.65 6.85
N TYR A 341 -9.19 13.48 5.59
CA TYR A 341 -9.10 14.59 4.64
C TYR A 341 -10.47 15.13 4.22
N GLU A 342 -11.49 14.27 4.14
CA GLU A 342 -12.87 14.66 3.84
C GLU A 342 -13.61 15.19 5.08
N LYS A 343 -12.98 15.18 6.24
CA LYS A 343 -13.57 15.61 7.52
C LYS A 343 -14.88 14.88 7.84
N ASN A 344 -14.92 13.58 7.57
CA ASN A 344 -16.08 12.75 7.83
C ASN A 344 -16.18 12.41 9.32
N GLU A 345 -16.74 13.30 10.12
CA GLU A 345 -17.00 13.05 11.53
C GLU A 345 -17.96 11.85 11.72
N PRO A 346 -17.78 11.00 12.74
CA PRO A 346 -16.75 11.01 13.77
C PRO A 346 -15.47 10.25 13.36
N TYR A 347 -15.26 9.97 12.08
CA TYR A 347 -14.15 9.16 11.54
C TYR A 347 -12.96 10.01 11.07
N ALA A 348 -13.07 11.34 11.20
CA ALA A 348 -12.08 12.31 10.71
C ALA A 348 -10.90 12.48 11.68
N TYR A 349 -10.25 11.40 12.06
CA TYR A 349 -9.06 11.41 12.90
C TYR A 349 -8.01 10.43 12.37
N LEU A 350 -6.73 10.76 12.61
CA LEU A 350 -5.60 9.97 12.12
C LEU A 350 -5.21 8.81 13.03
N GLU A 351 -5.65 8.82 14.28
CA GLU A 351 -5.30 7.78 15.23
C GLU A 351 -6.00 6.49 14.85
N ASN A 352 -5.20 5.50 14.51
CA ASN A 352 -5.68 4.15 14.20
C ASN A 352 -5.80 3.34 15.48
N ASP A 353 -6.82 2.53 15.59
CA ASP A 353 -6.83 1.44 16.55
C ASP A 353 -5.88 0.32 16.05
N TYR A 354 -5.31 -0.40 17.01
CA TYR A 354 -4.57 -1.61 16.69
C TYR A 354 -5.54 -2.80 16.65
N ILE A 355 -5.72 -3.38 15.46
CA ILE A 355 -6.68 -4.47 15.26
C ILE A 355 -6.01 -5.81 15.55
N LYS A 356 -6.60 -6.59 16.46
CA LYS A 356 -6.26 -7.99 16.67
C LYS A 356 -7.31 -8.86 16.00
N ILE A 357 -6.89 -9.73 15.09
CA ILE A 357 -7.83 -10.53 14.30
C ILE A 357 -8.72 -11.45 15.16
N ALA A 358 -8.20 -11.93 16.27
CA ALA A 358 -8.98 -12.74 17.21
C ALA A 358 -10.13 -11.99 17.90
N GLU A 359 -10.06 -10.66 17.94
CA GLU A 359 -11.07 -9.78 18.53
C GLU A 359 -11.94 -9.11 17.44
N TYR A 360 -11.57 -9.23 16.17
CA TYR A 360 -12.25 -8.62 15.05
C TYR A 360 -13.56 -9.37 14.74
N ASN A 361 -14.67 -8.65 14.71
CA ASN A 361 -15.97 -9.18 14.35
C ASN A 361 -16.44 -8.62 13.00
N PRO A 362 -16.30 -9.39 11.91
CA PRO A 362 -16.69 -8.93 10.57
C PRO A 362 -18.20 -8.73 10.39
N ASP A 363 -19.02 -9.34 11.26
CA ASP A 363 -20.48 -9.24 11.21
C ASP A 363 -21.03 -8.16 12.17
N GLY A 364 -20.15 -7.55 12.96
CA GLY A 364 -20.49 -6.50 13.91
C GLY A 364 -20.28 -5.11 13.35
N ASP A 365 -20.04 -4.18 14.27
CA ASP A 365 -19.68 -2.80 13.94
C ASP A 365 -18.27 -2.77 13.34
N ASP A 366 -18.20 -2.86 12.02
CA ASP A 366 -16.98 -2.98 11.21
C ASP A 366 -16.27 -1.61 11.02
N TYR A 367 -16.75 -0.58 11.75
CA TYR A 367 -16.22 0.76 11.66
C TYR A 367 -15.42 1.10 12.90
N PHE A 368 -14.20 1.59 12.69
CA PHE A 368 -13.45 2.18 13.79
C PHE A 368 -14.11 3.50 14.19
N LYS A 369 -14.29 3.65 15.47
CA LYS A 369 -14.53 4.93 16.11
C LYS A 369 -13.63 5.01 17.34
N LEU A 370 -13.28 6.22 17.73
CA LEU A 370 -12.62 6.42 19.02
C LEU A 370 -13.49 5.83 20.14
N PRO A 371 -12.89 5.36 21.24
CA PRO A 371 -13.62 4.95 22.44
C PRO A 371 -14.62 6.02 22.87
N ASP A 372 -15.80 5.61 23.36
CA ASP A 372 -16.90 6.50 23.69
C ASP A 372 -16.51 7.61 24.68
N ASP A 373 -15.65 7.31 25.65
CA ASP A 373 -15.14 8.27 26.62
C ASP A 373 -14.23 9.34 25.98
N ILE A 374 -13.49 9.00 24.96
CA ILE A 374 -12.67 9.94 24.18
C ILE A 374 -13.58 10.77 23.26
N LEU A 375 -14.53 10.14 22.56
CA LEU A 375 -15.47 10.85 21.71
C LEU A 375 -16.32 11.85 22.50
N GLU A 376 -16.87 11.44 23.67
CA GLU A 376 -17.66 12.31 24.52
C GLU A 376 -16.86 13.51 25.04
N ARG A 377 -15.57 13.30 25.34
CA ARG A 377 -14.69 14.36 25.85
C ARG A 377 -14.22 15.32 24.77
N ASP A 378 -13.72 14.79 23.66
CA ASP A 378 -12.98 15.55 22.66
C ASP A 378 -13.83 15.92 21.42
N TYR A 379 -14.87 15.13 21.14
CA TYR A 379 -15.79 15.29 20.01
C TYR A 379 -17.26 15.15 20.43
N PRO A 380 -17.76 15.96 21.40
CA PRO A 380 -19.06 15.76 22.03
C PRO A 380 -20.23 15.82 21.05
N GLN A 381 -20.16 16.65 20.02
CA GLN A 381 -21.20 16.72 19.01
C GLN A 381 -21.26 15.42 18.19
N ALA A 382 -20.11 14.94 17.70
CA ALA A 382 -20.02 13.69 16.95
C ALA A 382 -20.49 12.50 17.80
N TYR A 383 -20.15 12.49 19.10
CA TYR A 383 -20.61 11.46 20.04
C TYR A 383 -22.14 11.43 20.14
N GLU A 384 -22.79 12.57 20.35
CA GLU A 384 -24.26 12.66 20.44
C GLU A 384 -24.92 12.29 19.10
N GLU A 385 -24.38 12.70 17.98
CA GLU A 385 -24.89 12.36 16.65
C GLU A 385 -24.77 10.86 16.39
N LEU A 386 -23.63 10.24 16.74
CA LEU A 386 -23.41 8.79 16.66
C LEU A 386 -24.42 8.03 17.51
N LYS A 387 -24.60 8.44 18.77
CA LYS A 387 -25.54 7.86 19.72
C LYS A 387 -26.99 7.94 19.26
N ASN A 388 -27.32 8.98 18.52
CA ASN A 388 -28.65 9.19 17.95
C ASN A 388 -28.84 8.56 16.56
N GLY A 389 -27.81 7.83 16.05
CA GLY A 389 -27.85 7.20 14.74
C GLY A 389 -27.86 8.19 13.58
N ALA A 390 -27.39 9.43 13.80
CA ALA A 390 -27.32 10.46 12.79
C ALA A 390 -26.20 10.22 11.77
N TYR A 391 -25.15 9.48 12.14
CA TYR A 391 -24.20 8.97 11.19
C TYR A 391 -24.72 7.64 10.66
N PRO A 392 -25.24 7.58 9.45
CA PRO A 392 -25.27 6.32 8.77
C PRO A 392 -23.81 5.98 8.51
N LEU A 393 -23.25 5.08 9.31
CA LEU A 393 -22.10 4.26 8.92
C LEU A 393 -22.32 3.94 7.46
N ALA A 394 -21.32 4.16 6.61
CA ALA A 394 -21.47 4.05 5.16
C ALA A 394 -22.34 2.83 4.88
N ARG A 395 -23.58 3.10 4.56
CA ARG A 395 -24.59 2.06 4.38
C ARG A 395 -24.04 1.20 3.28
N ASP A 396 -24.24 -0.08 3.41
CA ASP A 396 -24.04 -1.05 2.36
C ASP A 396 -24.67 -0.50 1.08
N HIS A 397 -23.90 0.24 0.30
CA HIS A 397 -24.22 0.55 -1.08
C HIS A 397 -24.05 -0.77 -1.78
N GLY A 398 -25.09 -1.59 -1.80
CA GLY A 398 -25.05 -2.98 -2.20
C GLY A 398 -24.04 -3.22 -3.31
N ALA A 399 -23.21 -4.23 -3.16
CA ALA A 399 -22.23 -4.57 -4.17
C ALA A 399 -22.90 -4.55 -5.54
N GLY A 400 -22.54 -3.58 -6.39
CA GLY A 400 -23.03 -3.52 -7.77
C GLY A 400 -24.28 -2.69 -8.06
N GLN A 401 -24.71 -1.78 -7.20
CA GLN A 401 -25.56 -0.68 -7.66
C GLN A 401 -24.67 0.43 -8.23
N ASP A 402 -24.29 0.26 -9.46
CA ASP A 402 -23.94 1.38 -10.32
C ASP A 402 -25.20 2.23 -10.45
N ASP A 403 -25.25 3.35 -9.74
CA ASP A 403 -26.23 4.40 -10.00
C ASP A 403 -25.85 5.05 -11.35
N ASP A 404 -26.09 4.32 -12.45
CA ASP A 404 -26.17 4.86 -13.79
C ASP A 404 -27.59 5.40 -13.97
N ASP A 405 -27.81 6.67 -13.59
CA ASP A 405 -28.85 7.55 -14.09
C ASP A 405 -28.29 8.94 -14.38
#